data_80892891815334913841086101dd1711
#
_entry.id   80892891815334913841086101dd1711
#
_cell.length_a   1.000
_cell.length_b   1.000
_cell.length_c   1.000
_cell.angle_alpha   90.00
_cell.angle_beta   90.00
_cell.angle_gamma   90.00
#
_symmetry.space_group_name_H-M   'P 1'
#
loop_
_entity.id
_entity.type
_entity.pdbx_description
1 polymer ?
#
loop_
_entity_poly.entity_id
_entity_poly.type
_entity_poly.pdbx_seq_one_letter_code
_entity_poly.pdbx_strand_id
1 'polypeptide(L)'
;MNNYKSIWKYLFRTPHRLNMVDVNGVNTRYLEAGKPGAPVVIFLHGTAGSLENFCANYAAYAEHFHVFGIDMLGCGATDKPAYDYLIPNYAEHVQGFMDAVGVQSASLVGVSLGSWVAAQVAYNVPERINKLILIAPAGIIVDAEEERRVAEGVRKRRSAAATTPTWETVKAAMSGLMLKPEDLIDDLIAIRLDIYQDPRMQDAMPRLLAFSLGGQDLKPEQWRSLKQPMLSIAAVDAPNMFLRNAYAIAETAPNVELLEMTGCDHWAQFEQPDAFNELSINFLKR
;
A
#
# COMPACT_ATOMS: atom_id res chain seq x y z
N MET A 1 -2.54 -23.03 -23.88
CA MET A 1 -1.48 -23.19 -22.87
C MET A 1 -1.90 -22.35 -21.69
N ASN A 2 -2.02 -22.95 -20.50
CA ASN A 2 -2.30 -22.18 -19.28
C ASN A 2 -1.12 -21.23 -19.04
N ASN A 3 -1.36 -19.94 -19.17
CA ASN A 3 -0.38 -18.91 -18.81
C ASN A 3 -0.33 -18.80 -17.28
N TYR A 4 0.28 -19.80 -16.64
CA TYR A 4 0.53 -19.75 -15.20
C TYR A 4 1.39 -18.52 -14.89
N LYS A 5 0.83 -17.58 -14.13
CA LYS A 5 1.52 -16.40 -13.63
C LYS A 5 1.96 -16.68 -12.19
N SER A 6 3.22 -16.48 -11.89
CA SER A 6 3.78 -16.61 -10.54
C SER A 6 4.45 -15.33 -10.11
N ILE A 7 4.47 -15.05 -8.82
CA ILE A 7 5.25 -13.97 -8.22
C ILE A 7 6.74 -14.05 -8.61
N TRP A 8 7.25 -15.26 -8.81
CA TRP A 8 8.63 -15.50 -9.23
C TRP A 8 8.92 -15.02 -10.66
N LYS A 9 7.93 -14.87 -11.53
CA LYS A 9 8.15 -14.24 -12.85
C LYS A 9 8.65 -12.82 -12.73
N TYR A 10 8.28 -12.13 -11.67
CA TYR A 10 8.69 -10.76 -11.39
C TYR A 10 10.00 -10.67 -10.60
N LEU A 11 10.25 -11.62 -9.70
CA LEU A 11 11.31 -11.49 -8.69
C LEU A 11 12.56 -12.32 -8.97
N PHE A 12 12.49 -13.43 -9.73
CA PHE A 12 13.57 -14.41 -9.78
C PHE A 12 14.89 -13.89 -10.40
N ARG A 13 14.85 -12.84 -11.21
CA ARG A 13 16.04 -12.20 -11.80
C ARG A 13 16.49 -10.96 -11.04
N THR A 14 15.74 -10.53 -10.07
CA THR A 14 16.04 -9.31 -9.31
C THR A 14 16.73 -9.70 -8.01
N PRO A 15 18.00 -9.33 -7.81
CA PRO A 15 18.65 -9.51 -6.51
C PRO A 15 17.85 -8.78 -5.44
N HIS A 16 17.39 -9.52 -4.44
CA HIS A 16 16.66 -8.98 -3.31
C HIS A 16 16.93 -9.76 -2.04
N ARG A 17 16.57 -9.18 -0.91
CA ARG A 17 16.66 -9.79 0.42
C ARG A 17 15.31 -9.66 1.12
N LEU A 18 14.88 -10.73 1.75
CA LEU A 18 13.80 -10.72 2.74
C LEU A 18 14.44 -10.75 4.12
N ASN A 19 14.11 -9.77 4.95
CA ASN A 19 14.69 -9.59 6.27
C ASN A 19 13.62 -9.20 7.29
N MET A 20 14.03 -9.28 8.56
CA MET A 20 13.29 -8.75 9.70
C MET A 20 14.13 -7.66 10.37
N VAL A 21 13.49 -6.63 10.89
CA VAL A 21 14.13 -5.57 11.68
C VAL A 21 13.21 -5.18 12.84
N ASP A 22 13.81 -4.90 13.99
CA ASP A 22 13.07 -4.34 15.12
C ASP A 22 12.76 -2.86 14.88
N VAL A 23 11.47 -2.54 14.89
CA VAL A 23 10.96 -1.17 14.79
C VAL A 23 10.26 -0.83 16.10
N ASN A 24 10.99 -0.27 17.04
CA ASN A 24 10.47 0.13 18.35
C ASN A 24 9.75 -1.04 19.09
N GLY A 25 10.32 -2.24 19.05
CA GLY A 25 9.76 -3.45 19.67
C GLY A 25 8.77 -4.22 18.78
N VAL A 26 8.60 -3.82 17.53
CA VAL A 26 7.80 -4.53 16.51
C VAL A 26 8.73 -5.16 15.50
N ASN A 27 8.83 -6.51 15.52
CA ASN A 27 9.64 -7.23 14.54
C ASN A 27 8.97 -7.16 13.16
N THR A 28 9.57 -6.40 12.25
CA THR A 28 8.97 -5.96 10.98
C THR A 28 9.61 -6.67 9.80
N ARG A 29 8.79 -7.36 8.98
CA ARG A 29 9.26 -7.98 7.74
C ARG A 29 9.37 -6.93 6.63
N TYR A 30 10.47 -7.01 5.89
CA TYR A 30 10.67 -6.19 4.71
C TYR A 30 11.43 -6.92 3.60
N LEU A 31 11.24 -6.45 2.37
CA LEU A 31 12.04 -6.79 1.20
C LEU A 31 12.91 -5.59 0.86
N GLU A 32 14.18 -5.87 0.56
CA GLU A 32 15.15 -4.89 0.09
C GLU A 32 15.68 -5.29 -1.29
N ALA A 33 15.71 -4.34 -2.23
CA ALA A 33 16.22 -4.55 -3.58
C ALA A 33 16.90 -3.28 -4.13
N GLY A 34 17.64 -3.43 -5.21
CA GLY A 34 18.35 -2.31 -5.85
C GLY A 34 19.67 -1.99 -5.19
N LYS A 35 20.23 -0.82 -5.53
CA LYS A 35 21.59 -0.45 -5.14
C LYS A 35 21.60 0.43 -3.89
N PRO A 36 22.26 0.02 -2.79
CA PRO A 36 22.49 0.89 -1.64
C PRO A 36 23.16 2.21 -2.05
N GLY A 37 22.66 3.32 -1.52
CA GLY A 37 23.13 4.68 -1.86
C GLY A 37 22.42 5.35 -3.03
N ALA A 38 21.58 4.62 -3.78
CA ALA A 38 20.63 5.24 -4.71
C ALA A 38 19.48 5.91 -3.93
N PRO A 39 18.71 6.83 -4.56
CA PRO A 39 17.52 7.41 -3.92
C PRO A 39 16.58 6.32 -3.42
N VAL A 40 16.02 6.50 -2.21
CA VAL A 40 15.21 5.47 -1.56
C VAL A 40 13.74 5.57 -1.95
N VAL A 41 13.13 4.41 -2.21
CA VAL A 41 11.68 4.25 -2.40
C VAL A 41 11.17 3.20 -1.44
N ILE A 42 10.06 3.49 -0.73
CA ILE A 42 9.40 2.55 0.17
C ILE A 42 7.98 2.28 -0.31
N PHE A 43 7.66 1.00 -0.52
CA PHE A 43 6.32 0.53 -0.89
C PHE A 43 5.48 0.22 0.34
N LEU A 44 4.26 0.78 0.37
CA LEU A 44 3.27 0.63 1.45
C LEU A 44 1.99 -0.01 0.89
N HIS A 45 1.72 -1.24 1.30
CA HIS A 45 0.56 -2.01 0.81
C HIS A 45 -0.77 -1.50 1.39
N GLY A 46 -1.90 -2.00 0.85
CA GLY A 46 -3.24 -1.70 1.32
C GLY A 46 -3.65 -2.48 2.58
N THR A 47 -4.89 -2.28 3.02
CA THR A 47 -5.49 -2.87 4.23
C THR A 47 -5.32 -4.39 4.27
N ALA A 48 -4.76 -4.88 5.38
CA ALA A 48 -4.46 -6.30 5.62
C ALA A 48 -3.65 -6.94 4.48
N GLY A 49 -2.81 -6.14 3.83
CA GLY A 49 -1.93 -6.53 2.74
C GLY A 49 -0.61 -7.13 3.22
N SER A 50 0.32 -7.20 2.27
CA SER A 50 1.71 -7.58 2.50
C SER A 50 2.59 -7.03 1.38
N LEU A 51 3.89 -7.06 1.56
CA LEU A 51 4.87 -6.54 0.61
C LEU A 51 4.77 -7.16 -0.80
N GLU A 52 4.20 -8.36 -0.91
CA GLU A 52 3.97 -9.04 -2.19
C GLU A 52 2.96 -8.31 -3.09
N ASN A 53 2.16 -7.38 -2.57
CA ASN A 53 1.26 -6.55 -3.39
C ASN A 53 2.00 -5.71 -4.44
N PHE A 54 3.31 -5.50 -4.25
CA PHE A 54 4.20 -4.81 -5.19
C PHE A 54 5.16 -5.73 -5.95
N CYS A 55 4.87 -7.04 -6.01
CA CYS A 55 5.77 -8.01 -6.65
C CYS A 55 6.12 -7.63 -8.10
N ALA A 56 5.21 -7.04 -8.85
CA ALA A 56 5.42 -6.63 -10.23
C ALA A 56 6.22 -5.32 -10.41
N ASN A 57 6.62 -4.68 -9.30
CA ASN A 57 7.24 -3.35 -9.33
C ASN A 57 8.70 -3.37 -8.85
N TYR A 58 9.07 -4.29 -7.97
CA TYR A 58 10.43 -4.33 -7.40
C TYR A 58 11.53 -4.36 -8.45
N ALA A 59 11.39 -5.18 -9.50
CA ALA A 59 12.41 -5.33 -10.53
C ALA A 59 12.71 -4.02 -11.24
N ALA A 60 11.69 -3.37 -11.76
CA ALA A 60 11.83 -2.11 -12.50
C ALA A 60 12.35 -0.97 -11.61
N TYR A 61 11.86 -0.87 -10.38
CA TYR A 61 12.32 0.16 -9.46
C TYR A 61 13.76 -0.07 -8.98
N ALA A 62 14.17 -1.32 -8.76
CA ALA A 62 15.53 -1.67 -8.31
C ALA A 62 16.62 -1.31 -9.33
N GLU A 63 16.29 -1.10 -10.59
CA GLU A 63 17.23 -0.60 -11.59
C GLU A 63 17.66 0.86 -11.34
N HIS A 64 16.84 1.62 -10.63
CA HIS A 64 17.00 3.06 -10.46
C HIS A 64 17.11 3.52 -9.00
N PHE A 65 16.56 2.75 -8.07
CA PHE A 65 16.39 3.14 -6.66
C PHE A 65 16.90 2.05 -5.71
N HIS A 66 17.15 2.45 -4.48
CA HIS A 66 17.23 1.54 -3.35
C HIS A 66 15.81 1.34 -2.82
N VAL A 67 15.26 0.15 -2.99
CA VAL A 67 13.82 -0.12 -2.82
C VAL A 67 13.59 -0.95 -1.58
N PHE A 68 12.65 -0.52 -0.77
CA PHE A 68 12.10 -1.29 0.34
C PHE A 68 10.60 -1.54 0.11
N GLY A 69 10.13 -2.74 0.44
CA GLY A 69 8.72 -3.02 0.64
C GLY A 69 8.54 -3.56 2.03
N ILE A 70 7.62 -3.03 2.80
CA ILE A 70 7.40 -3.44 4.18
C ILE A 70 6.05 -4.12 4.37
N ASP A 71 5.98 -5.09 5.25
CA ASP A 71 4.72 -5.47 5.88
C ASP A 71 4.45 -4.45 6.99
N MET A 72 3.45 -3.59 6.79
CA MET A 72 3.11 -2.58 7.78
C MET A 72 2.65 -3.21 9.10
N LEU A 73 2.59 -2.41 10.15
CA LEU A 73 2.15 -2.79 11.50
C LEU A 73 0.97 -3.77 11.50
N GLY A 74 1.12 -4.91 12.14
CA GLY A 74 0.09 -5.94 12.23
C GLY A 74 -0.17 -6.76 10.98
N CYS A 75 0.45 -6.42 9.84
CA CYS A 75 0.20 -7.03 8.54
C CYS A 75 1.29 -8.05 8.17
N GLY A 76 0.98 -8.91 7.20
CA GLY A 76 1.92 -9.88 6.69
C GLY A 76 2.56 -10.72 7.80
N ALA A 77 3.88 -10.87 7.77
CA ALA A 77 4.66 -11.52 8.80
C ALA A 77 5.20 -10.57 9.89
N THR A 78 4.91 -9.27 9.81
CA THR A 78 5.19 -8.29 10.86
C THR A 78 4.39 -8.62 12.12
N ASP A 79 4.97 -8.34 13.29
CA ASP A 79 4.34 -8.56 14.58
C ASP A 79 2.99 -7.86 14.72
N LYS A 80 2.14 -8.44 15.58
CA LYS A 80 0.75 -8.05 15.81
C LYS A 80 0.51 -7.63 17.26
N PRO A 81 1.04 -6.44 17.67
CA PRO A 81 0.91 -5.98 19.06
C PRO A 81 -0.54 -5.78 19.48
N ALA A 82 -0.80 -5.84 20.78
CA ALA A 82 -2.15 -5.91 21.37
C ALA A 82 -2.76 -4.52 21.63
N TYR A 83 -2.78 -3.64 20.59
CA TYR A 83 -3.48 -2.35 20.63
C TYR A 83 -4.12 -2.07 19.26
N ASP A 84 -5.03 -1.10 19.16
CA ASP A 84 -5.67 -0.71 17.92
C ASP A 84 -4.68 0.04 17.01
N TYR A 85 -4.63 -0.34 15.72
CA TYR A 85 -3.74 0.31 14.77
C TYR A 85 -4.50 1.44 14.06
N LEU A 86 -4.22 2.65 14.51
CA LEU A 86 -4.74 3.88 13.96
C LEU A 86 -3.75 4.45 12.92
N ILE A 87 -4.18 5.40 12.10
CA ILE A 87 -3.32 6.01 11.08
C ILE A 87 -2.02 6.59 11.66
N PRO A 88 -2.04 7.29 12.83
CA PRO A 88 -0.80 7.72 13.47
C PRO A 88 0.16 6.57 13.80
N ASN A 89 -0.35 5.42 14.28
CA ASN A 89 0.51 4.27 14.61
C ASN A 89 1.16 3.66 13.36
N TYR A 90 0.43 3.56 12.24
CA TYR A 90 1.02 3.15 10.96
C TYR A 90 2.09 4.14 10.49
N ALA A 91 1.84 5.45 10.62
CA ALA A 91 2.80 6.47 10.22
C ALA A 91 4.06 6.44 11.09
N GLU A 92 3.92 6.30 12.42
CA GLU A 92 5.04 6.12 13.37
C GLU A 92 5.84 4.85 13.05
N HIS A 93 5.17 3.75 12.70
CA HIS A 93 5.83 2.50 12.30
C HIS A 93 6.68 2.68 11.02
N VAL A 94 6.18 3.40 10.00
CA VAL A 94 6.95 3.69 8.79
C VAL A 94 8.15 4.59 9.10
N GLN A 95 7.99 5.60 9.94
CA GLN A 95 9.09 6.47 10.38
C GLN A 95 10.14 5.68 11.16
N GLY A 96 9.71 4.85 12.11
CA GLY A 96 10.58 3.96 12.87
C GLY A 96 11.30 2.93 11.99
N PHE A 97 10.64 2.42 10.95
CA PHE A 97 11.28 1.57 9.96
C PHE A 97 12.41 2.30 9.23
N MET A 98 12.16 3.55 8.77
CA MET A 98 13.20 4.36 8.14
C MET A 98 14.42 4.52 9.07
N ASP A 99 14.18 4.76 10.36
CA ASP A 99 15.26 4.88 11.35
C ASP A 99 16.02 3.57 11.53
N ALA A 100 15.31 2.46 11.67
CA ALA A 100 15.87 1.14 11.90
C ALA A 100 16.75 0.64 10.73
N VAL A 101 16.43 1.03 9.48
CA VAL A 101 17.25 0.68 8.31
C VAL A 101 18.20 1.82 7.87
N GLY A 102 18.31 2.90 8.65
CA GLY A 102 19.24 4.02 8.42
C GLY A 102 18.87 4.92 7.24
N VAL A 103 17.59 4.96 6.86
CA VAL A 103 17.08 5.80 5.76
C VAL A 103 16.73 7.19 6.28
N GLN A 104 17.45 8.21 5.85
CA GLN A 104 17.21 9.60 6.26
C GLN A 104 16.02 10.22 5.51
N SER A 105 15.90 9.96 4.21
CA SER A 105 14.77 10.41 3.41
C SER A 105 14.39 9.39 2.34
N ALA A 106 13.10 9.37 1.95
CA ALA A 106 12.57 8.44 0.96
C ALA A 106 11.43 9.07 0.16
N SER A 107 11.15 8.48 -1.02
CA SER A 107 9.85 8.63 -1.67
C SER A 107 8.95 7.47 -1.23
N LEU A 108 7.66 7.74 -0.98
CA LEU A 108 6.70 6.72 -0.57
C LEU A 108 5.73 6.41 -1.71
N VAL A 109 5.51 5.13 -1.95
CA VAL A 109 4.53 4.63 -2.92
C VAL A 109 3.51 3.79 -2.17
N GLY A 110 2.30 4.29 -2.05
CA GLY A 110 1.26 3.64 -1.25
C GLY A 110 0.00 3.30 -2.04
N VAL A 111 -0.61 2.17 -1.71
CA VAL A 111 -1.92 1.78 -2.23
C VAL A 111 -2.96 1.77 -1.12
N SER A 112 -4.12 2.42 -1.32
CA SER A 112 -5.24 2.43 -0.38
C SER A 112 -4.82 2.92 1.01
N LEU A 113 -4.89 2.11 2.06
CA LEU A 113 -4.34 2.41 3.39
C LEU A 113 -2.89 2.90 3.30
N GLY A 114 -2.06 2.28 2.46
CA GLY A 114 -0.66 2.69 2.27
C GLY A 114 -0.53 4.11 1.71
N SER A 115 -1.46 4.57 0.87
CA SER A 115 -1.49 5.94 0.37
C SER A 115 -1.84 6.94 1.47
N TRP A 116 -2.80 6.59 2.33
CA TRP A 116 -3.16 7.40 3.49
C TRP A 116 -1.99 7.51 4.48
N VAL A 117 -1.37 6.38 4.79
CA VAL A 117 -0.18 6.34 5.67
C VAL A 117 0.96 7.17 5.07
N ALA A 118 1.22 7.06 3.75
CA ALA A 118 2.24 7.87 3.07
C ALA A 118 1.99 9.38 3.22
N ALA A 119 0.74 9.82 3.01
CA ALA A 119 0.35 11.22 3.20
C ALA A 119 0.49 11.67 4.66
N GLN A 120 0.12 10.81 5.63
CA GLN A 120 0.27 11.11 7.05
C GLN A 120 1.75 11.22 7.46
N VAL A 121 2.62 10.34 6.94
CA VAL A 121 4.08 10.45 7.18
C VAL A 121 4.62 11.75 6.60
N ALA A 122 4.22 12.10 5.37
CA ALA A 122 4.66 13.34 4.73
C ALA A 122 4.18 14.60 5.48
N TYR A 123 3.01 14.53 6.12
CA TYR A 123 2.51 15.58 6.99
C TYR A 123 3.30 15.69 8.30
N ASN A 124 3.65 14.55 8.91
CA ASN A 124 4.34 14.51 10.21
C ASN A 124 5.82 14.91 10.11
N VAL A 125 6.53 14.43 9.08
CA VAL A 125 7.98 14.61 8.88
C VAL A 125 8.28 15.02 7.43
N PRO A 126 7.81 16.21 7.02
CA PRO A 126 7.86 16.64 5.62
C PRO A 126 9.28 16.70 5.04
N GLU A 127 10.30 16.96 5.87
CA GLU A 127 11.70 17.03 5.47
C GLU A 127 12.30 15.65 5.13
N ARG A 128 11.65 14.56 5.55
CA ARG A 128 12.10 13.21 5.28
C ARG A 128 11.44 12.58 4.05
N ILE A 129 10.44 13.22 3.46
CA ILE A 129 9.68 12.67 2.34
C ILE A 129 9.94 13.49 1.08
N ASN A 130 10.56 12.84 0.09
CA ASN A 130 10.93 13.46 -1.16
C ASN A 130 9.74 13.60 -2.11
N LYS A 131 9.02 12.51 -2.35
CA LYS A 131 7.85 12.45 -3.26
C LYS A 131 6.85 11.42 -2.76
N LEU A 132 5.60 11.54 -3.23
CA LEU A 132 4.51 10.59 -2.96
C LEU A 132 3.94 10.04 -4.27
N ILE A 133 3.63 8.74 -4.30
CA ILE A 133 2.76 8.13 -5.32
C ILE A 133 1.60 7.48 -4.59
N LEU A 134 0.39 7.91 -4.93
CA LEU A 134 -0.84 7.53 -4.25
C LEU A 134 -1.72 6.73 -5.22
N ILE A 135 -1.89 5.43 -4.93
CA ILE A 135 -2.66 4.48 -5.75
C ILE A 135 -3.96 4.18 -5.01
N ALA A 136 -5.10 4.28 -5.69
CA ALA A 136 -6.42 4.14 -5.08
C ALA A 136 -6.47 4.90 -3.72
N PRO A 137 -6.25 6.22 -3.73
CA PRO A 137 -5.93 6.98 -2.52
C PRO A 137 -7.10 7.02 -1.53
N ALA A 138 -6.75 6.94 -0.24
CA ALA A 138 -7.63 7.12 0.91
C ALA A 138 -7.11 8.25 1.82
N GLY A 139 -7.88 8.62 2.85
CA GLY A 139 -7.49 9.65 3.81
C GLY A 139 -7.92 11.07 3.43
N ILE A 140 -8.84 11.20 2.47
CA ILE A 140 -9.59 12.40 2.15
C ILE A 140 -11.07 12.03 2.09
N ILE A 141 -11.94 12.83 2.70
CA ILE A 141 -13.39 12.60 2.67
C ILE A 141 -14.02 13.47 1.60
N VAL A 142 -14.55 12.84 0.55
CA VAL A 142 -15.35 13.48 -0.51
C VAL A 142 -16.84 13.30 -0.23
N ASP A 143 -17.23 12.08 0.15
CA ASP A 143 -18.58 11.70 0.53
C ASP A 143 -18.52 10.82 1.79
N ALA A 144 -18.92 11.37 2.93
CA ALA A 144 -18.81 10.71 4.22
C ALA A 144 -19.75 9.48 4.36
N GLU A 145 -20.86 9.45 3.64
CA GLU A 145 -21.77 8.30 3.66
C GLU A 145 -21.20 7.14 2.85
N GLU A 146 -20.67 7.44 1.68
CA GLU A 146 -19.99 6.44 0.86
C GLU A 146 -18.74 5.89 1.55
N GLU A 147 -17.91 6.77 2.14
CA GLU A 147 -16.74 6.39 2.93
C GLU A 147 -17.10 5.36 4.01
N ARG A 148 -18.13 5.67 4.83
CA ARG A 148 -18.60 4.78 5.88
C ARG A 148 -19.07 3.43 5.32
N ARG A 149 -19.85 3.44 4.22
CA ARG A 149 -20.34 2.21 3.57
C ARG A 149 -19.21 1.35 3.02
N VAL A 150 -18.21 1.96 2.38
CA VAL A 150 -17.02 1.26 1.87
C VAL A 150 -16.21 0.68 3.03
N ALA A 151 -15.97 1.47 4.08
CA ALA A 151 -15.25 1.03 5.28
C ALA A 151 -15.93 -0.17 5.96
N GLU A 152 -17.25 -0.14 6.12
CA GLU A 152 -18.04 -1.27 6.65
C GLU A 152 -17.90 -2.52 5.77
N GLY A 153 -17.99 -2.34 4.45
CA GLY A 153 -17.79 -3.42 3.49
C GLY A 153 -16.40 -4.06 3.59
N VAL A 154 -15.37 -3.25 3.74
CA VAL A 154 -13.97 -3.71 3.95
C VAL A 154 -13.87 -4.48 5.26
N ARG A 155 -14.36 -3.93 6.37
CA ARG A 155 -14.36 -4.60 7.69
C ARG A 155 -15.05 -5.96 7.60
N LYS A 156 -16.26 -6.00 7.05
CA LYS A 156 -17.04 -7.26 6.93
C LYS A 156 -16.27 -8.33 6.14
N ARG A 157 -15.76 -7.98 4.95
CA ARG A 157 -15.04 -8.93 4.10
C ARG A 157 -13.73 -9.41 4.72
N ARG A 158 -12.93 -8.50 5.31
CA ARG A 158 -11.64 -8.86 5.91
C ARG A 158 -11.82 -9.68 7.18
N SER A 159 -12.76 -9.31 8.05
CA SER A 159 -13.07 -10.08 9.25
C SER A 159 -13.58 -11.49 8.90
N ALA A 160 -14.49 -11.61 7.93
CA ALA A 160 -14.98 -12.92 7.50
C ALA A 160 -13.85 -13.82 6.96
N ALA A 161 -12.96 -13.26 6.12
CA ALA A 161 -11.83 -14.00 5.58
C ALA A 161 -10.80 -14.39 6.65
N ALA A 162 -10.61 -13.59 7.70
CA ALA A 162 -9.72 -13.93 8.81
C ALA A 162 -10.33 -14.91 9.82
N THR A 163 -11.64 -14.89 10.00
CA THR A 163 -12.34 -15.82 10.90
C THR A 163 -12.39 -17.24 10.34
N THR A 164 -12.57 -17.37 9.03
CA THR A 164 -12.60 -18.66 8.34
C THR A 164 -11.74 -18.57 7.09
N PRO A 165 -10.40 -18.62 7.26
CA PRO A 165 -9.46 -18.46 6.15
C PRO A 165 -9.46 -19.72 5.28
N THR A 166 -10.13 -19.64 4.14
CA THR A 166 -10.10 -20.63 3.05
C THR A 166 -9.62 -19.99 1.76
N TRP A 167 -9.24 -20.79 0.80
CA TRP A 167 -8.87 -20.31 -0.54
C TRP A 167 -9.95 -19.42 -1.14
N GLU A 168 -11.21 -19.86 -1.04
CA GLU A 168 -12.38 -19.19 -1.61
C GLU A 168 -12.64 -17.84 -0.93
N THR A 169 -12.60 -17.79 0.40
CA THR A 169 -12.86 -16.55 1.14
C THR A 169 -11.76 -15.52 0.92
N VAL A 170 -10.51 -15.93 0.86
CA VAL A 170 -9.36 -15.06 0.59
C VAL A 170 -9.39 -14.59 -0.86
N LYS A 171 -9.61 -15.50 -1.83
CA LYS A 171 -9.73 -15.16 -3.24
C LYS A 171 -10.85 -14.15 -3.48
N ALA A 172 -12.04 -14.36 -2.91
CA ALA A 172 -13.16 -13.44 -3.04
C ALA A 172 -12.84 -12.05 -2.48
N ALA A 173 -12.14 -11.98 -1.32
CA ALA A 173 -11.74 -10.72 -0.71
C ALA A 173 -10.69 -9.95 -1.54
N MET A 174 -9.84 -10.65 -2.30
CA MET A 174 -8.82 -10.06 -3.15
C MET A 174 -9.34 -9.71 -4.55
N SER A 175 -10.18 -10.58 -5.12
CA SER A 175 -10.77 -10.38 -6.46
C SER A 175 -11.56 -9.08 -6.57
N GLY A 176 -12.18 -8.62 -5.48
CA GLY A 176 -12.91 -7.34 -5.43
C GLY A 176 -12.02 -6.10 -5.43
N LEU A 177 -10.70 -6.26 -5.57
CA LEU A 177 -9.73 -5.17 -5.72
C LEU A 177 -9.23 -5.01 -7.16
N MET A 178 -9.74 -5.81 -8.08
CA MET A 178 -9.25 -5.85 -9.45
C MET A 178 -10.37 -5.63 -10.45
N LEU A 179 -10.07 -4.90 -11.51
CA LEU A 179 -10.98 -4.74 -12.65
C LEU A 179 -11.21 -6.09 -13.35
N LYS A 180 -10.15 -6.92 -13.42
CA LYS A 180 -10.17 -8.26 -13.99
C LYS A 180 -9.76 -9.29 -12.94
N PRO A 181 -10.72 -9.85 -12.16
CA PRO A 181 -10.43 -10.84 -11.12
C PRO A 181 -9.66 -12.08 -11.59
N GLU A 182 -9.78 -12.45 -12.87
CA GLU A 182 -9.05 -13.55 -13.50
C GLU A 182 -7.54 -13.29 -13.65
N ASP A 183 -7.09 -12.03 -13.53
CA ASP A 183 -5.67 -11.69 -13.54
C ASP A 183 -5.00 -11.86 -12.18
N LEU A 184 -5.77 -12.08 -11.12
CA LEU A 184 -5.23 -12.38 -9.80
C LEU A 184 -4.45 -13.69 -9.82
N ILE A 185 -3.19 -13.66 -9.42
CA ILE A 185 -2.32 -14.83 -9.43
C ILE A 185 -2.47 -15.66 -8.15
N ASP A 186 -2.41 -16.98 -8.30
CA ASP A 186 -2.62 -17.93 -7.20
C ASP A 186 -1.61 -17.77 -6.07
N ASP A 187 -0.36 -17.40 -6.37
CA ASP A 187 0.67 -17.17 -5.35
C ASP A 187 0.26 -16.06 -4.35
N LEU A 188 -0.38 -14.99 -4.82
CA LEU A 188 -0.85 -13.91 -3.94
C LEU A 188 -2.00 -14.38 -3.04
N ILE A 189 -2.86 -15.26 -3.56
CA ILE A 189 -3.94 -15.87 -2.77
C ILE A 189 -3.34 -16.79 -1.71
N ALA A 190 -2.38 -17.65 -2.11
CA ALA A 190 -1.70 -18.59 -1.21
C ALA A 190 -1.00 -17.87 -0.06
N ILE A 191 -0.21 -16.84 -0.37
CA ILE A 191 0.49 -16.03 0.65
C ILE A 191 -0.52 -15.35 1.59
N ARG A 192 -1.59 -14.78 1.04
CA ARG A 192 -2.63 -14.15 1.87
C ARG A 192 -3.35 -15.15 2.75
N LEU A 193 -3.60 -16.37 2.25
CA LEU A 193 -4.21 -17.44 3.01
C LEU A 193 -3.32 -17.87 4.17
N ASP A 194 -2.03 -18.07 3.93
CA ASP A 194 -1.04 -18.39 4.96
C ASP A 194 -0.99 -17.32 6.06
N ILE A 195 -0.95 -16.03 5.67
CA ILE A 195 -1.00 -14.90 6.59
C ILE A 195 -2.28 -14.93 7.45
N TYR A 196 -3.43 -15.23 6.86
CA TYR A 196 -4.70 -15.23 7.58
C TYR A 196 -4.91 -16.50 8.43
N GLN A 197 -4.18 -17.57 8.15
CA GLN A 197 -4.13 -18.78 8.97
C GLN A 197 -3.22 -18.64 10.19
N ASP A 198 -2.41 -17.59 10.29
CA ASP A 198 -1.67 -17.28 11.54
C ASP A 198 -2.68 -17.14 12.68
N PRO A 199 -2.56 -17.94 13.77
CA PRO A 199 -3.49 -17.90 14.91
C PRO A 199 -3.67 -16.50 15.51
N ARG A 200 -2.63 -15.65 15.41
CA ARG A 200 -2.67 -14.26 15.91
C ARG A 200 -3.56 -13.34 15.07
N MET A 201 -3.88 -13.75 13.81
CA MET A 201 -4.59 -12.87 12.87
C MET A 201 -6.06 -12.67 13.23
N GLN A 202 -6.71 -13.65 13.83
CA GLN A 202 -8.10 -13.51 14.29
C GLN A 202 -8.23 -12.38 15.33
N ASP A 203 -7.31 -12.35 16.31
CA ASP A 203 -7.28 -11.31 17.34
C ASP A 203 -6.77 -9.96 16.81
N ALA A 204 -5.86 -9.99 15.82
CA ALA A 204 -5.27 -8.80 15.23
C ALA A 204 -6.20 -8.10 14.23
N MET A 205 -7.06 -8.83 13.51
CA MET A 205 -7.88 -8.26 12.44
C MET A 205 -8.78 -7.10 12.89
N PRO A 206 -9.50 -7.16 14.03
CA PRO A 206 -10.26 -6.00 14.52
C PRO A 206 -9.37 -4.78 14.79
N ARG A 207 -8.19 -5.00 15.40
CA ARG A 207 -7.21 -3.94 15.70
C ARG A 207 -6.64 -3.32 14.42
N LEU A 208 -6.33 -4.16 13.44
CA LEU A 208 -5.82 -3.77 12.13
C LEU A 208 -6.85 -2.94 11.36
N LEU A 209 -8.13 -3.16 11.58
CA LEU A 209 -9.23 -2.43 10.94
C LEU A 209 -9.73 -1.23 11.76
N ALA A 210 -9.18 -0.96 12.94
CA ALA A 210 -9.64 0.10 13.84
C ALA A 210 -9.57 1.50 13.18
N PHE A 211 -8.57 1.76 12.33
CA PHE A 211 -8.46 3.02 11.58
C PHE A 211 -9.73 3.31 10.74
N SER A 212 -10.42 2.28 10.27
CA SER A 212 -11.60 2.40 9.41
C SER A 212 -12.90 2.74 10.16
N LEU A 213 -12.83 2.98 11.46
CA LEU A 213 -13.95 3.50 12.26
C LEU A 213 -14.15 5.01 12.07
N GLY A 214 -13.25 5.67 11.33
CA GLY A 214 -13.35 7.07 10.93
C GLY A 214 -12.63 8.05 11.84
N GLY A 215 -12.67 9.33 11.46
CA GLY A 215 -12.16 10.43 12.28
C GLY A 215 -10.64 10.66 12.23
N GLN A 216 -9.93 9.98 11.32
CA GLN A 216 -8.48 10.06 11.21
C GLN A 216 -8.00 10.62 9.86
N ASP A 217 -8.93 10.94 8.96
CA ASP A 217 -8.63 11.50 7.65
C ASP A 217 -7.92 12.84 7.77
N LEU A 218 -6.98 13.08 6.86
CA LEU A 218 -6.37 14.39 6.75
C LEU A 218 -7.43 15.42 6.31
N LYS A 219 -7.48 16.50 7.05
CA LYS A 219 -8.35 17.61 6.72
C LYS A 219 -7.87 18.34 5.47
N PRO A 220 -8.75 19.06 4.75
CA PRO A 220 -8.34 19.80 3.55
C PRO A 220 -7.15 20.75 3.76
N GLU A 221 -7.05 21.41 4.93
CA GLU A 221 -5.91 22.26 5.27
C GLU A 221 -4.61 21.49 5.44
N GLN A 222 -4.66 20.23 5.91
CA GLN A 222 -3.49 19.37 6.02
C GLN A 222 -3.03 18.93 4.62
N TRP A 223 -3.95 18.54 3.73
CA TRP A 223 -3.65 18.27 2.33
C TRP A 223 -3.01 19.47 1.62
N ARG A 224 -3.53 20.69 1.85
CA ARG A 224 -2.95 21.93 1.30
C ARG A 224 -1.56 22.26 1.85
N SER A 225 -1.21 21.73 3.01
CA SER A 225 0.10 21.97 3.63
C SER A 225 1.21 21.07 3.09
N LEU A 226 0.86 19.94 2.44
CA LEU A 226 1.82 19.00 1.85
C LEU A 226 2.56 19.69 0.68
N LYS A 227 3.88 19.78 0.78
CA LYS A 227 4.73 20.44 -0.21
C LYS A 227 5.44 19.49 -1.17
N GLN A 228 5.47 18.20 -0.83
CA GLN A 228 6.10 17.18 -1.63
C GLN A 228 5.41 17.07 -3.00
N PRO A 229 6.16 16.89 -4.10
CA PRO A 229 5.56 16.49 -5.36
C PRO A 229 4.81 15.16 -5.20
N MET A 230 3.59 15.09 -5.70
CA MET A 230 2.72 13.92 -5.60
C MET A 230 2.25 13.48 -6.98
N LEU A 231 2.18 12.16 -7.19
CA LEU A 231 1.50 11.53 -8.32
C LEU A 231 0.26 10.82 -7.79
N SER A 232 -0.92 11.29 -8.15
CA SER A 232 -2.19 10.65 -7.80
C SER A 232 -2.69 9.80 -8.96
N ILE A 233 -2.89 8.50 -8.73
CA ILE A 233 -3.32 7.56 -9.76
C ILE A 233 -4.85 7.49 -9.77
N ALA A 234 -5.44 7.81 -10.92
CA ALA A 234 -6.87 7.77 -11.20
C ALA A 234 -7.20 6.57 -12.11
N ALA A 235 -7.73 5.48 -11.57
CA ALA A 235 -8.20 4.32 -12.32
C ALA A 235 -9.57 4.63 -12.97
N VAL A 236 -9.56 5.14 -14.21
CA VAL A 236 -10.77 5.71 -14.81
C VAL A 236 -11.82 4.69 -15.23
N ASP A 237 -11.47 3.43 -15.38
CA ASP A 237 -12.41 2.34 -15.71
C ASP A 237 -13.14 1.81 -14.46
N ALA A 238 -12.78 2.29 -13.27
CA ALA A 238 -13.39 1.91 -12.00
C ALA A 238 -14.02 3.13 -11.30
N PRO A 239 -15.24 3.56 -11.66
CA PRO A 239 -15.89 4.74 -11.11
C PRO A 239 -16.37 4.49 -9.67
N ASN A 240 -15.45 4.55 -8.72
CA ASN A 240 -15.67 4.33 -7.29
C ASN A 240 -15.14 5.49 -6.45
N MET A 241 -15.22 5.35 -5.13
CA MET A 241 -14.73 6.33 -4.15
C MET A 241 -13.25 6.69 -4.40
N PHE A 242 -12.40 5.72 -4.70
CA PHE A 242 -10.96 5.95 -4.84
C PHE A 242 -10.61 6.79 -6.07
N LEU A 243 -11.37 6.65 -7.17
CA LEU A 243 -11.26 7.54 -8.33
C LEU A 243 -11.59 8.98 -7.93
N ARG A 244 -12.70 9.19 -7.22
CA ARG A 244 -13.07 10.52 -6.74
C ARG A 244 -12.05 11.12 -5.79
N ASN A 245 -11.50 10.31 -4.90
CA ASN A 245 -10.43 10.73 -3.98
C ASN A 245 -9.17 11.16 -4.76
N ALA A 246 -8.81 10.46 -5.84
CA ALA A 246 -7.65 10.84 -6.67
C ALA A 246 -7.81 12.24 -7.27
N TYR A 247 -8.99 12.56 -7.80
CA TYR A 247 -9.29 13.90 -8.29
C TYR A 247 -9.33 14.94 -7.16
N ALA A 248 -9.99 14.63 -6.06
CA ALA A 248 -10.10 15.55 -4.93
C ALA A 248 -8.74 15.92 -4.32
N ILE A 249 -7.82 14.97 -4.25
CA ILE A 249 -6.44 15.24 -3.81
C ILE A 249 -5.74 16.16 -4.81
N ALA A 250 -5.90 15.91 -6.13
CA ALA A 250 -5.31 16.75 -7.16
C ALA A 250 -5.85 18.19 -7.15
N GLU A 251 -7.10 18.37 -6.76
CA GLU A 251 -7.73 19.70 -6.60
C GLU A 251 -7.34 20.40 -5.28
N THR A 252 -7.02 19.61 -4.24
CA THR A 252 -6.82 20.15 -2.88
C THR A 252 -5.35 20.43 -2.57
N ALA A 253 -4.45 19.49 -2.89
CA ALA A 253 -3.04 19.61 -2.57
C ALA A 253 -2.26 20.37 -3.66
N PRO A 254 -1.19 21.14 -3.29
CA PRO A 254 -0.62 22.15 -4.21
C PRO A 254 0.26 21.58 -5.34
N ASN A 255 0.87 20.42 -5.16
CA ASN A 255 1.90 19.90 -6.05
C ASN A 255 1.55 18.48 -6.53
N VAL A 256 0.37 18.31 -7.10
CA VAL A 256 -0.14 17.00 -7.57
C VAL A 256 -0.18 16.94 -9.08
N GLU A 257 0.44 15.91 -9.63
CA GLU A 257 0.23 15.44 -10.99
C GLU A 257 -0.82 14.32 -10.94
N LEU A 258 -1.90 14.45 -11.69
CA LEU A 258 -2.92 13.44 -11.83
C LEU A 258 -2.57 12.53 -13.00
N LEU A 259 -2.50 11.23 -12.77
CA LEU A 259 -2.27 10.22 -13.80
C LEU A 259 -3.51 9.36 -13.98
N GLU A 260 -4.22 9.55 -15.07
CA GLU A 260 -5.33 8.69 -15.48
C GLU A 260 -4.80 7.39 -16.08
N MET A 261 -5.25 6.25 -15.53
CA MET A 261 -4.88 4.92 -16.01
C MET A 261 -6.14 4.12 -16.36
N THR A 262 -6.08 3.41 -17.49
CA THR A 262 -7.11 2.48 -17.97
C THR A 262 -6.71 1.03 -17.72
N GLY A 263 -7.69 0.10 -17.80
CA GLY A 263 -7.43 -1.34 -17.65
C GLY A 263 -7.10 -1.79 -16.24
N CYS A 264 -7.42 -0.97 -15.23
CA CYS A 264 -7.15 -1.26 -13.83
C CYS A 264 -8.24 -0.71 -12.90
N ASP A 265 -8.26 -1.20 -11.68
CA ASP A 265 -9.04 -0.69 -10.55
C ASP A 265 -8.09 -0.36 -9.37
N HIS A 266 -8.33 -0.98 -8.22
CA HIS A 266 -7.67 -0.66 -6.95
C HIS A 266 -6.17 -1.00 -6.94
N TRP A 267 -5.73 -1.96 -7.74
CA TRP A 267 -4.33 -2.39 -7.84
C TRP A 267 -3.68 -2.02 -9.19
N ALA A 268 -3.74 -0.75 -9.57
CA ALA A 268 -3.17 -0.25 -10.83
C ALA A 268 -1.69 -0.67 -11.02
N GLN A 269 -0.89 -0.70 -9.94
CA GLN A 269 0.51 -1.12 -9.95
C GLN A 269 0.71 -2.60 -10.29
N PHE A 270 -0.33 -3.42 -10.12
CA PHE A 270 -0.31 -4.86 -10.39
C PHE A 270 -1.05 -5.20 -11.69
N GLU A 271 -2.17 -4.53 -11.97
CA GLU A 271 -3.00 -4.80 -13.16
C GLU A 271 -2.37 -4.24 -14.44
N GLN A 272 -1.67 -3.10 -14.34
CA GLN A 272 -0.96 -2.42 -15.44
C GLN A 272 0.51 -2.16 -15.08
N PRO A 273 1.29 -3.20 -14.74
CA PRO A 273 2.61 -3.01 -14.11
C PRO A 273 3.60 -2.27 -15.03
N ASP A 274 3.61 -2.56 -16.33
CA ASP A 274 4.57 -1.94 -17.26
C ASP A 274 4.31 -0.43 -17.39
N ALA A 275 3.06 -0.04 -17.64
CA ALA A 275 2.68 1.37 -17.74
C ALA A 275 2.86 2.10 -16.40
N PHE A 276 2.44 1.48 -15.29
CA PHE A 276 2.63 2.05 -13.96
C PHE A 276 4.12 2.26 -13.65
N ASN A 277 4.95 1.24 -13.86
CA ASN A 277 6.39 1.32 -13.58
C ASN A 277 7.05 2.43 -14.41
N GLU A 278 6.81 2.49 -15.72
CA GLU A 278 7.37 3.52 -16.60
C GLU A 278 7.01 4.93 -16.12
N LEU A 279 5.73 5.20 -15.94
CA LEU A 279 5.23 6.54 -15.62
C LEU A 279 5.64 6.98 -14.21
N SER A 280 5.53 6.09 -13.23
CA SER A 280 5.86 6.38 -11.84
C SER A 280 7.37 6.54 -11.61
N ILE A 281 8.21 5.73 -12.26
CA ILE A 281 9.66 5.86 -12.22
C ILE A 281 10.10 7.19 -12.87
N ASN A 282 9.51 7.55 -14.01
CA ASN A 282 9.79 8.83 -14.65
C ASN A 282 9.42 10.03 -13.76
N PHE A 283 8.29 9.95 -13.04
CA PHE A 283 7.93 10.94 -12.04
C PHE A 283 8.96 11.03 -10.90
N LEU A 284 9.41 9.90 -10.37
CA LEU A 284 10.37 9.86 -9.27
C LEU A 284 11.76 10.40 -9.67
N LYS A 285 12.16 10.25 -10.92
CA LYS A 285 13.47 10.68 -11.44
C LYS A 285 13.56 12.18 -11.74
N ARG A 286 12.46 12.88 -11.91
CA ARG A 286 12.39 14.35 -12.08
C ARG A 286 12.67 15.07 -10.78
#